data_65c80916530c6d42614a09e3cb7068cc
#
_entry.id   65c80916530c6d42614a09e3cb7068cc
#
_cell.length_a   1.000
_cell.length_b   1.000
_cell.length_c   1.000
_cell.angle_alpha   90.00
_cell.angle_beta   90.00
_cell.angle_gamma   90.00
#
_symmetry.space_group_name_H-M   'P 1'
#
loop_
_entity.id
_entity.type
_entity.pdbx_description
1 polymer ?
#
loop_
_entity_poly.entity_id
_entity_poly.type
_entity_poly.pdbx_seq_one_letter_code
_entity_poly.pdbx_strand_id
1 'polypeptide(L)'
;MTRKIIILLLVCIPFVGFAQSKNVNKKYMQGAVTVKNGMVEFEKTYEDKRKSKNEIYNLLLVYAQKLVKSENQLQQSRITEENASEGLISLSMEENLYFKKGKWTTDATRFFYQLIIRVNEGSFTVTMRRIRYIYDEERKPGGIMYNAESWITDQASINKKGTGLLKLCGKFRCKT
;
A
#
# COMPACT_ATOMS: atom_id res chain seq x y z
N MET A 1 58.49 8.16 52.17
CA MET A 1 57.16 7.63 51.84
C MET A 1 56.50 8.59 50.92
N THR A 2 56.58 8.36 49.62
CA THR A 2 56.04 9.22 48.54
C THR A 2 54.70 8.66 48.09
N ARG A 3 53.60 9.36 48.45
CA ARG A 3 52.25 9.04 47.97
C ARG A 3 52.11 9.48 46.54
N LYS A 4 51.98 8.52 45.62
CA LYS A 4 51.63 8.77 44.22
C LYS A 4 50.11 8.98 44.14
N ILE A 5 49.72 10.21 43.82
CA ILE A 5 48.33 10.56 43.49
C ILE A 5 48.10 10.18 42.03
N ILE A 6 47.27 9.13 41.80
CA ILE A 6 46.81 8.78 40.47
C ILE A 6 45.59 9.63 40.15
N ILE A 7 45.77 10.60 39.27
CA ILE A 7 44.66 11.40 38.74
C ILE A 7 43.98 10.55 37.64
N LEU A 8 42.79 10.06 37.99
CA LEU A 8 41.91 9.36 37.03
C LEU A 8 41.24 10.38 36.13
N LEU A 9 41.77 10.58 34.93
CA LEU A 9 41.18 11.48 33.93
C LEU A 9 39.98 10.78 33.30
N LEU A 10 38.79 11.14 33.76
CA LEU A 10 37.51 10.66 33.24
C LEU A 10 37.27 11.34 31.88
N VAL A 11 37.64 10.65 30.81
CA VAL A 11 37.38 11.10 29.45
C VAL A 11 35.87 10.92 29.16
N CYS A 12 35.12 12.01 29.26
CA CYS A 12 33.74 12.09 28.77
C CYS A 12 33.75 12.01 27.24
N ILE A 13 33.59 10.83 26.72
CA ILE A 13 33.32 10.63 25.28
C ILE A 13 31.87 11.05 25.06
N PRO A 14 31.59 12.12 24.27
CA PRO A 14 30.21 12.42 23.88
C PRO A 14 29.74 11.25 23.03
N PHE A 15 28.77 10.49 23.51
CA PHE A 15 27.98 9.59 22.66
C PHE A 15 27.24 10.45 21.63
N VAL A 16 27.89 10.70 20.52
CA VAL A 16 27.19 11.16 19.32
C VAL A 16 26.31 10.00 18.89
N GLY A 17 25.08 10.02 19.36
CA GLY A 17 24.05 9.11 18.89
C GLY A 17 23.89 9.32 17.39
N PHE A 18 24.47 8.45 16.60
CA PHE A 18 24.13 8.31 15.20
C PHE A 18 22.66 7.91 15.15
N ALA A 19 21.79 8.91 14.99
CA ALA A 19 20.42 8.68 14.59
C ALA A 19 20.51 7.96 13.25
N GLN A 20 20.37 6.64 13.25
CA GLN A 20 20.23 5.86 12.03
C GLN A 20 19.01 6.41 11.30
N SER A 21 19.24 7.26 10.33
CA SER A 21 18.26 7.62 9.33
C SER A 21 17.79 6.31 8.70
N LYS A 22 16.58 5.86 9.05
CA LYS A 22 15.93 4.76 8.36
C LYS A 22 15.90 5.15 6.90
N ASN A 23 16.69 4.46 6.08
CA ASN A 23 16.75 4.67 4.65
C ASN A 23 15.34 4.41 4.08
N VAL A 24 14.54 5.46 3.99
CA VAL A 24 13.19 5.36 3.42
C VAL A 24 13.37 5.03 1.95
N ASN A 25 12.86 3.88 1.55
CA ASN A 25 12.98 3.43 0.17
C ASN A 25 12.37 4.49 -0.76
N LYS A 26 13.20 5.07 -1.63
CA LYS A 26 12.83 6.17 -2.55
C LYS A 26 11.56 5.89 -3.35
N LYS A 27 11.25 4.62 -3.61
CA LYS A 27 10.03 4.21 -4.34
C LYS A 27 8.72 4.61 -3.65
N TYR A 28 8.74 4.93 -2.36
CA TYR A 28 7.57 5.35 -1.59
C TYR A 28 7.55 6.86 -1.30
N MET A 29 8.52 7.60 -1.83
CA MET A 29 8.62 9.05 -1.61
C MET A 29 7.77 9.83 -2.60
N GLN A 30 8.07 11.10 -2.76
CA GLN A 30 7.32 12.03 -3.60
C GLN A 30 7.07 11.47 -5.01
N GLY A 31 5.82 11.60 -5.48
CA GLY A 31 5.39 11.11 -6.79
C GLY A 31 5.02 9.61 -6.83
N ALA A 32 5.20 8.85 -5.72
CA ALA A 32 4.87 7.43 -5.71
C ALA A 32 3.34 7.15 -5.69
N VAL A 33 2.54 8.11 -5.24
CA VAL A 33 1.08 8.00 -5.23
C VAL A 33 0.50 8.98 -6.22
N THR A 34 -0.12 8.45 -7.27
CA THR A 34 -0.75 9.26 -8.31
C THR A 34 -2.13 9.74 -7.85
N VAL A 35 -2.40 11.03 -8.03
CA VAL A 35 -3.72 11.62 -7.80
C VAL A 35 -4.26 12.14 -9.13
N LYS A 36 -5.38 11.59 -9.60
CA LYS A 36 -6.08 12.01 -10.82
C LYS A 36 -7.47 12.55 -10.42
N ASN A 37 -7.78 13.77 -10.80
CA ASN A 37 -9.08 14.39 -10.49
C ASN A 37 -9.47 14.32 -8.99
N GLY A 38 -8.49 14.50 -8.09
CA GLY A 38 -8.69 14.47 -6.65
C GLY A 38 -8.78 13.06 -6.04
N MET A 39 -8.66 11.99 -6.81
CA MET A 39 -8.69 10.60 -6.36
C MET A 39 -7.33 9.94 -6.50
N VAL A 40 -6.98 9.13 -5.49
CA VAL A 40 -5.81 8.25 -5.59
C VAL A 40 -6.11 7.12 -6.57
N GLU A 41 -5.23 6.98 -7.57
CA GLU A 41 -5.36 5.98 -8.60
C GLU A 41 -4.00 5.40 -8.97
N PHE A 42 -3.91 4.07 -8.97
CA PHE A 42 -2.75 3.34 -9.47
C PHE A 42 -3.14 2.64 -10.76
N GLU A 43 -2.39 2.88 -11.80
CA GLU A 43 -2.67 2.34 -13.13
C GLU A 43 -1.43 1.71 -13.73
N LYS A 44 -1.63 0.57 -14.38
CA LYS A 44 -0.57 -0.10 -15.12
C LYS A 44 -1.12 -0.79 -16.36
N THR A 45 -0.47 -0.52 -17.49
CA THR A 45 -0.75 -1.16 -18.77
C THR A 45 0.25 -2.28 -19.04
N TYR A 46 -0.26 -3.37 -19.59
CA TYR A 46 0.51 -4.54 -20.00
C TYR A 46 0.22 -4.81 -21.48
N GLU A 47 1.24 -5.24 -22.20
CA GLU A 47 1.13 -5.58 -23.64
C GLU A 47 1.41 -7.07 -23.87
N ASP A 48 0.57 -7.73 -24.65
CA ASP A 48 0.82 -9.02 -25.25
C ASP A 48 0.23 -9.02 -26.68
N LYS A 49 0.99 -8.49 -27.61
CA LYS A 49 0.60 -8.31 -29.01
C LYS A 49 0.32 -9.63 -29.75
N ARG A 50 0.62 -10.78 -29.13
CA ARG A 50 0.37 -12.11 -29.72
C ARG A 50 -1.05 -12.61 -29.44
N LYS A 51 -1.81 -11.94 -28.57
CA LYS A 51 -3.16 -12.35 -28.16
C LYS A 51 -4.18 -11.33 -28.61
N SER A 52 -5.31 -11.82 -29.06
CA SER A 52 -6.49 -11.03 -29.35
C SER A 52 -7.13 -10.49 -28.07
N LYS A 53 -7.96 -9.46 -28.22
CA LYS A 53 -8.79 -8.92 -27.13
C LYS A 53 -9.57 -10.01 -26.39
N ASN A 54 -10.21 -10.92 -27.14
CA ASN A 54 -11.03 -11.99 -26.54
C ASN A 54 -10.19 -13.00 -25.75
N GLU A 55 -9.02 -13.38 -26.22
CA GLU A 55 -8.12 -14.28 -25.49
C GLU A 55 -7.64 -13.64 -24.19
N ILE A 56 -7.21 -12.36 -24.24
CA ILE A 56 -6.79 -11.60 -23.05
C ILE A 56 -7.95 -11.47 -22.07
N TYR A 57 -9.14 -11.12 -22.55
CA TYR A 57 -10.34 -10.97 -21.72
C TYR A 57 -10.67 -12.26 -20.96
N ASN A 58 -10.73 -13.39 -21.66
CA ASN A 58 -11.07 -14.69 -21.07
C ASN A 58 -10.03 -15.10 -20.00
N LEU A 59 -8.73 -14.90 -20.27
CA LEU A 59 -7.68 -15.18 -19.31
C LEU A 59 -7.81 -14.31 -18.04
N LEU A 60 -8.09 -13.01 -18.22
CA LEU A 60 -8.24 -12.08 -17.11
C LEU A 60 -9.52 -12.31 -16.32
N LEU A 61 -10.60 -12.73 -16.97
CA LEU A 61 -11.84 -13.11 -16.28
C LEU A 61 -11.63 -14.33 -15.36
N VAL A 62 -10.97 -15.38 -15.87
CA VAL A 62 -10.60 -16.55 -15.04
C VAL A 62 -9.70 -16.15 -13.88
N TYR A 63 -8.74 -15.26 -14.12
CA TYR A 63 -7.89 -14.73 -13.05
C TYR A 63 -8.70 -13.94 -12.02
N ALA A 64 -9.60 -13.06 -12.45
CA ALA A 64 -10.48 -12.28 -11.58
C ALA A 64 -11.35 -13.16 -10.68
N GLN A 65 -11.95 -14.24 -11.27
CA GLN A 65 -12.75 -15.23 -10.53
C GLN A 65 -11.93 -15.96 -9.45
N LYS A 66 -10.66 -16.24 -9.70
CA LYS A 66 -9.74 -16.82 -8.70
C LYS A 66 -9.34 -15.78 -7.65
N LEU A 67 -9.07 -14.54 -8.08
CA LEU A 67 -8.62 -13.48 -7.20
C LEU A 67 -9.65 -13.17 -6.11
N VAL A 68 -10.93 -13.04 -6.43
CA VAL A 68 -11.99 -12.75 -5.45
C VAL A 68 -12.22 -13.88 -4.44
N LYS A 69 -11.71 -15.08 -4.70
CA LYS A 69 -11.80 -16.26 -3.84
C LYS A 69 -10.48 -16.60 -3.14
N SER A 70 -9.44 -15.78 -3.29
CA SER A 70 -8.14 -16.05 -2.68
C SER A 70 -8.18 -15.90 -1.15
N GLU A 71 -7.29 -16.60 -0.45
CA GLU A 71 -7.26 -16.68 1.03
C GLU A 71 -7.21 -15.32 1.75
N ASN A 72 -6.63 -14.30 1.14
CA ASN A 72 -6.54 -12.97 1.73
C ASN A 72 -7.79 -12.12 1.52
N GLN A 73 -8.69 -12.55 0.63
CA GLN A 73 -9.92 -11.83 0.32
C GLN A 73 -11.01 -12.11 1.34
N LEU A 74 -11.74 -11.07 1.70
CA LEU A 74 -12.90 -11.19 2.57
C LEU A 74 -14.16 -11.47 1.74
N GLN A 75 -15.21 -11.92 2.42
CA GLN A 75 -16.45 -12.44 1.83
C GLN A 75 -17.16 -11.43 0.90
N GLN A 76 -16.89 -10.13 1.06
CA GLN A 76 -17.48 -9.07 0.25
C GLN A 76 -16.78 -8.86 -1.12
N SER A 77 -15.61 -9.50 -1.33
CA SER A 77 -14.89 -9.42 -2.60
C SER A 77 -15.67 -10.11 -3.71
N ARG A 78 -15.92 -9.39 -4.80
CA ARG A 78 -16.71 -9.91 -5.92
C ARG A 78 -16.41 -9.18 -7.23
N ILE A 79 -16.71 -9.85 -8.33
CA ILE A 79 -16.79 -9.20 -9.63
C ILE A 79 -18.10 -8.41 -9.66
N THR A 80 -18.02 -7.14 -10.04
CA THR A 80 -19.17 -6.21 -10.10
C THR A 80 -19.63 -5.95 -11.52
N GLU A 81 -18.77 -6.21 -12.52
CA GLU A 81 -19.11 -6.03 -13.91
C GLU A 81 -18.26 -6.95 -14.79
N GLU A 82 -18.91 -7.60 -15.76
CA GLU A 82 -18.30 -8.40 -16.80
C GLU A 82 -18.92 -7.96 -18.14
N ASN A 83 -18.13 -7.30 -18.99
CA ASN A 83 -18.57 -6.83 -20.29
C ASN A 83 -17.52 -7.16 -21.37
N ALA A 84 -17.70 -8.30 -22.01
CA ALA A 84 -16.76 -8.80 -23.01
C ALA A 84 -16.72 -7.90 -24.27
N SER A 85 -17.86 -7.32 -24.68
CA SER A 85 -17.92 -6.45 -25.86
C SER A 85 -17.09 -5.18 -25.69
N GLU A 86 -17.15 -4.57 -24.50
CA GLU A 86 -16.32 -3.42 -24.14
C GLU A 86 -14.91 -3.82 -23.68
N GLY A 87 -14.70 -5.10 -23.32
CA GLY A 87 -13.45 -5.56 -22.74
C GLY A 87 -13.27 -5.08 -21.30
N LEU A 88 -14.36 -4.99 -20.53
CA LEU A 88 -14.36 -4.44 -19.18
C LEU A 88 -14.63 -5.52 -18.14
N ILE A 89 -13.78 -5.60 -17.14
CA ILE A 89 -13.99 -6.39 -15.93
C ILE A 89 -13.80 -5.46 -14.72
N SER A 90 -14.78 -5.38 -13.83
CA SER A 90 -14.70 -4.57 -12.62
C SER A 90 -14.89 -5.43 -11.38
N LEU A 91 -14.06 -5.21 -10.35
CA LEU A 91 -14.08 -5.94 -9.09
C LEU A 91 -14.17 -4.97 -7.92
N SER A 92 -14.99 -5.31 -6.94
CA SER A 92 -14.96 -4.71 -5.60
C SER A 92 -14.18 -5.65 -4.69
N MET A 93 -13.11 -5.16 -4.10
CA MET A 93 -12.17 -5.95 -3.34
C MET A 93 -12.15 -5.51 -1.89
N GLU A 94 -12.08 -6.48 -1.00
CA GLU A 94 -11.94 -6.30 0.44
C GLU A 94 -11.00 -7.35 1.00
N GLU A 95 -9.88 -6.94 1.61
CA GLU A 95 -8.88 -7.85 2.15
C GLU A 95 -8.25 -7.34 3.44
N ASN A 96 -7.60 -8.21 4.17
CA ASN A 96 -6.79 -7.83 5.32
C ASN A 96 -5.38 -7.47 4.89
N LEU A 97 -5.03 -6.20 5.01
CA LEU A 97 -3.69 -5.69 4.75
C LEU A 97 -2.86 -5.72 6.04
N TYR A 98 -1.90 -6.62 6.12
CA TYR A 98 -1.07 -6.81 7.30
C TYR A 98 0.16 -5.90 7.29
N PHE A 99 0.29 -5.05 8.30
CA PHE A 99 1.49 -4.26 8.56
C PHE A 99 2.52 -5.06 9.35
N LYS A 100 2.05 -5.84 10.31
CA LYS A 100 2.85 -6.76 11.12
C LYS A 100 2.02 -8.00 11.42
N LYS A 101 2.59 -9.16 11.17
CA LYS A 101 2.00 -10.45 11.56
C LYS A 101 2.99 -11.13 12.50
N GLY A 102 2.67 -11.14 13.77
CA GLY A 102 3.51 -11.72 14.82
C GLY A 102 2.76 -12.72 15.68
N LYS A 103 3.50 -13.50 16.46
CA LYS A 103 2.94 -14.55 17.32
C LYS A 103 1.98 -13.99 18.39
N TRP A 104 2.26 -12.78 18.89
CA TRP A 104 1.53 -12.16 20.01
C TRP A 104 0.73 -10.92 19.61
N THR A 105 1.06 -10.30 18.50
CA THR A 105 0.38 -9.08 18.04
C THR A 105 0.28 -9.06 16.54
N THR A 106 -0.90 -8.80 16.05
CA THR A 106 -1.18 -8.53 14.64
C THR A 106 -1.52 -7.05 14.48
N ASP A 107 -0.90 -6.38 13.52
CA ASP A 107 -1.25 -5.03 13.12
C ASP A 107 -1.72 -5.09 11.67
N ALA A 108 -3.01 -4.90 11.46
CA ALA A 108 -3.66 -5.03 10.16
C ALA A 108 -4.72 -3.94 9.98
N THR A 109 -5.17 -3.78 8.76
CA THR A 109 -6.33 -2.97 8.41
C THR A 109 -7.18 -3.71 7.40
N ARG A 110 -8.48 -3.53 7.43
CA ARG A 110 -9.34 -3.90 6.30
C ARG A 110 -9.09 -2.90 5.19
N PHE A 111 -8.83 -3.42 4.02
CA PHE A 111 -8.41 -2.69 2.83
C PHE A 111 -9.44 -2.89 1.73
N PHE A 112 -10.04 -1.78 1.28
CA PHE A 112 -11.07 -1.77 0.26
C PHE A 112 -10.57 -1.05 -0.96
N TYR A 113 -10.82 -1.60 -2.13
CA TYR A 113 -10.49 -0.96 -3.39
C TYR A 113 -11.35 -1.49 -4.54
N GLN A 114 -11.41 -0.74 -5.61
CA GLN A 114 -11.98 -1.18 -6.88
C GLN A 114 -10.83 -1.47 -7.84
N LEU A 115 -10.85 -2.66 -8.47
CA LEU A 115 -10.03 -2.94 -9.63
C LEU A 115 -10.89 -2.82 -10.89
N ILE A 116 -10.36 -2.11 -11.89
CA ILE A 116 -10.95 -2.01 -13.22
C ILE A 116 -9.91 -2.52 -14.20
N ILE A 117 -10.29 -3.51 -14.98
CA ILE A 117 -9.47 -4.08 -16.04
C ILE A 117 -10.12 -3.71 -17.36
N ARG A 118 -9.38 -2.99 -18.21
CA ARG A 118 -9.80 -2.65 -19.58
C ARG A 118 -8.92 -3.38 -20.56
N VAL A 119 -9.55 -4.18 -21.40
CA VAL A 119 -8.88 -5.03 -22.39
C VAL A 119 -9.05 -4.43 -23.78
N ASN A 120 -7.94 -4.27 -24.47
CA ASN A 120 -7.87 -3.86 -25.88
C ASN A 120 -7.19 -4.96 -26.69
N GLU A 121 -7.09 -4.76 -28.00
CA GLU A 121 -6.31 -5.65 -28.86
C GLU A 121 -4.84 -5.63 -28.43
N GLY A 122 -4.27 -6.79 -28.12
CA GLY A 122 -2.87 -6.95 -27.72
C GLY A 122 -2.45 -6.27 -26.43
N SER A 123 -3.39 -5.79 -25.58
CA SER A 123 -3.03 -5.10 -24.33
C SER A 123 -4.19 -5.07 -23.32
N PHE A 124 -3.85 -4.80 -22.06
CA PHE A 124 -4.84 -4.48 -21.03
C PHE A 124 -4.28 -3.50 -20.01
N THR A 125 -5.16 -2.73 -19.41
CA THR A 125 -4.85 -1.77 -18.35
C THR A 125 -5.58 -2.17 -17.09
N VAL A 126 -4.85 -2.23 -15.97
CA VAL A 126 -5.41 -2.46 -14.64
C VAL A 126 -5.35 -1.15 -13.87
N THR A 127 -6.49 -0.71 -13.36
CA THR A 127 -6.62 0.50 -12.55
C THR A 127 -7.14 0.12 -11.17
N MET A 128 -6.42 0.51 -10.11
CA MET A 128 -6.87 0.40 -8.72
C MET A 128 -7.25 1.79 -8.22
N ARG A 129 -8.47 1.94 -7.71
CA ARG A 129 -9.03 3.22 -7.23
C ARG A 129 -10.06 3.03 -6.12
N ARG A 130 -10.63 4.13 -5.61
CA ARG A 130 -11.60 4.13 -4.49
C ARG A 130 -11.05 3.42 -3.26
N ILE A 131 -9.80 3.70 -2.95
CA ILE A 131 -9.04 3.04 -1.91
C ILE A 131 -9.44 3.57 -0.54
N ARG A 132 -9.82 2.66 0.37
CA ARG A 132 -10.21 2.97 1.74
C ARG A 132 -9.64 1.94 2.71
N TYR A 133 -9.54 2.33 3.96
CA TYR A 133 -9.05 1.51 5.05
C TYR A 133 -10.01 1.59 6.23
N ILE A 134 -10.25 0.50 6.93
CA ILE A 134 -10.83 0.49 8.28
C ILE A 134 -9.77 -0.08 9.21
N TYR A 135 -9.29 0.77 10.11
CA TYR A 135 -8.18 0.46 11.01
C TYR A 135 -8.62 0.51 12.46
N ASP A 136 -7.92 -0.26 13.32
CA ASP A 136 -8.12 -0.28 14.77
C ASP A 136 -9.49 -0.82 15.23
N GLU A 137 -10.07 -1.74 14.47
CA GLU A 137 -11.38 -2.37 14.78
C GLU A 137 -11.36 -3.13 16.11
N GLU A 138 -10.20 -3.63 16.54
CA GLU A 138 -10.04 -4.33 17.83
C GLU A 138 -10.22 -3.41 19.04
N ARG A 139 -9.86 -2.13 18.91
CA ARG A 139 -9.91 -1.14 20.01
C ARG A 139 -11.12 -0.22 19.93
N LYS A 140 -11.66 -0.04 18.74
CA LYS A 140 -12.80 0.84 18.47
C LYS A 140 -13.86 0.07 17.70
N PRO A 141 -15.06 -0.15 18.25
CA PRO A 141 -16.14 -0.80 17.53
C PRO A 141 -16.39 -0.14 16.17
N GLY A 142 -16.29 -0.92 15.08
CA GLY A 142 -16.41 -0.43 13.71
C GLY A 142 -15.15 0.23 13.13
N GLY A 143 -14.07 0.35 13.93
CA GLY A 143 -12.80 0.89 13.47
C GLY A 143 -12.82 2.38 13.13
N ILE A 144 -11.74 2.85 12.51
CA ILE A 144 -11.63 4.22 11.98
C ILE A 144 -11.43 4.12 10.48
N MET A 145 -12.33 4.77 9.73
CA MET A 145 -12.24 4.81 8.27
C MET A 145 -11.27 5.91 7.80
N TYR A 146 -10.37 5.53 6.89
CA TYR A 146 -9.47 6.44 6.21
C TYR A 146 -9.61 6.28 4.70
N ASN A 147 -9.65 7.39 3.96
CA ASN A 147 -9.57 7.41 2.51
C ASN A 147 -8.11 7.60 2.08
N ALA A 148 -7.70 6.96 0.99
CA ALA A 148 -6.34 7.08 0.48
C ALA A 148 -5.93 8.54 0.22
N GLU A 149 -6.84 9.36 -0.29
CA GLU A 149 -6.64 10.77 -0.61
C GLU A 149 -6.15 11.59 0.58
N SER A 150 -6.73 11.34 1.76
CA SER A 150 -6.37 12.03 3.02
C SER A 150 -5.29 11.32 3.82
N TRP A 151 -4.80 10.14 3.36
CA TRP A 151 -3.96 9.29 4.19
C TRP A 151 -2.62 8.90 3.57
N ILE A 152 -2.59 8.57 2.27
CA ILE A 152 -1.36 8.08 1.62
C ILE A 152 -0.78 9.01 0.55
N THR A 153 -1.42 10.12 0.23
CA THR A 153 -0.89 11.11 -0.71
C THR A 153 0.43 11.73 -0.21
N ASP A 154 1.18 12.35 -1.07
CA ASP A 154 2.44 13.02 -0.70
C ASP A 154 2.22 14.02 0.43
N GLN A 155 1.18 14.84 0.32
CA GLN A 155 0.82 15.84 1.32
C GLN A 155 0.46 15.22 2.68
N ALA A 156 -0.22 14.07 2.69
CA ALA A 156 -0.70 13.43 3.91
C ALA A 156 0.37 12.58 4.60
N SER A 157 1.32 12.00 3.84
CA SER A 157 2.21 10.95 4.35
C SER A 157 3.68 11.30 4.38
N ILE A 158 4.12 12.36 3.66
CA ILE A 158 5.51 12.81 3.68
C ILE A 158 5.69 13.92 4.72
N ASN A 159 6.78 13.89 5.47
CA ASN A 159 7.08 14.93 6.45
C ASN A 159 7.35 16.28 5.76
N LYS A 160 7.19 17.39 6.50
CA LYS A 160 7.36 18.75 5.98
C LYS A 160 8.75 19.01 5.34
N LYS A 161 9.77 18.25 5.72
CA LYS A 161 11.13 18.38 5.16
C LYS A 161 11.31 17.57 3.86
N GLY A 162 10.32 16.77 3.43
CA GLY A 162 10.42 15.90 2.25
C GLY A 162 11.41 14.74 2.39
N THR A 163 11.91 14.47 3.60
CA THR A 163 13.01 13.53 3.84
C THR A 163 12.56 12.15 4.33
N GLY A 164 11.27 11.97 4.63
CA GLY A 164 10.77 10.72 5.16
C GLY A 164 9.26 10.68 5.28
N LEU A 165 8.74 9.50 5.59
CA LEU A 165 7.32 9.26 5.77
C LEU A 165 6.90 9.47 7.23
N LEU A 166 5.70 10.00 7.44
CA LEU A 166 5.04 10.02 8.74
C LEU A 166 4.77 8.59 9.21
N LYS A 167 4.97 8.32 10.50
CA LYS A 167 4.98 6.94 11.03
C LYS A 167 3.72 6.14 10.69
N LEU A 168 2.55 6.71 10.91
CA LEU A 168 1.28 6.00 10.71
C LEU A 168 0.88 5.99 9.22
N CYS A 169 0.74 7.15 8.60
CA CYS A 169 0.38 7.27 7.18
C CYS A 169 1.38 6.53 6.26
N GLY A 170 2.68 6.61 6.59
CA GLY A 170 3.73 5.95 5.84
C GLY A 170 3.62 4.43 5.81
N LYS A 171 3.14 3.78 6.90
CA LYS A 171 2.95 2.33 6.88
C LYS A 171 1.84 1.89 5.91
N PHE A 172 0.75 2.68 5.79
CA PHE A 172 -0.30 2.43 4.80
C PHE A 172 0.25 2.63 3.39
N ARG A 173 0.90 3.76 3.12
CA ARG A 173 1.51 4.07 1.82
C ARG A 173 2.50 3.01 1.34
N CYS A 174 3.29 2.43 2.24
CA CYS A 174 4.26 1.39 1.88
C CYS A 174 3.62 0.02 1.60
N LYS A 175 2.37 -0.19 1.95
CA LYS A 175 1.67 -1.47 1.81
C LYS A 175 0.59 -1.45 0.74
N THR A 176 0.04 -0.28 0.42
CA THR A 176 -0.82 -0.07 -0.74
C THR A 176 -0.01 -0.11 -2.04
#